data_84bc871e3a39c8af9d68dd511b84ab61
#
_entry.id   84bc871e3a39c8af9d68dd511b84ab61
#
_cell.length_a   1.000
_cell.length_b   1.000
_cell.length_c   1.000
_cell.angle_alpha   90.00
_cell.angle_beta   90.00
_cell.angle_gamma   90.00
#
_symmetry.space_group_name_H-M   'P 1'
#
loop_
_entity.id
_entity.type
_entity.pdbx_description
1 polymer ?
#
loop_
_entity_poly.entity_id
_entity_poly.type
_entity_poly.pdbx_seq_one_letter_code
_entity_poly.pdbx_strand_id
1 'polypeptide(L)'
;MDIREEKIGSSVKVMIIGRLTADCADQFKQYMQEALARGRRFVLDLSEMEYVDSTGLGAMVFVLQRISEAGGELKIASLQAKP
;
A
#
# COMPACT_ATOMS: atom_id res chain seq x y z
N MET A 1 -1.03 -12.83 1.06
CA MET A 1 -0.54 -11.51 0.59
C MET A 1 0.94 -11.42 0.83
N ASP A 2 1.68 -11.03 -0.20
CA ASP A 2 3.10 -10.72 -0.07
C ASP A 2 3.32 -9.24 -0.36
N ILE A 3 4.36 -8.69 0.24
CA ILE A 3 4.73 -7.30 0.03
C ILE A 3 6.20 -7.28 -0.39
N ARG A 4 6.48 -6.57 -1.49
CA ARG A 4 7.84 -6.30 -1.93
C ARG A 4 8.08 -4.80 -1.90
N GLU A 5 9.27 -4.43 -1.48
CA GLU A 5 9.63 -3.03 -1.35
C GLU A 5 10.86 -2.75 -2.19
N GLU A 6 10.82 -1.62 -2.91
CA GLU A 6 11.94 -1.20 -3.74
C GLU A 6 12.12 0.31 -3.57
N LYS A 7 13.35 0.72 -3.36
CA LYS A 7 13.66 2.14 -3.25
C LYS A 7 13.93 2.70 -4.63
N ILE A 8 13.20 3.77 -5.00
CA ILE A 8 13.34 4.41 -6.31
C ILE A 8 13.56 5.90 -6.05
N GLY A 9 14.82 6.33 -6.11
CA GLY A 9 15.16 7.71 -5.79
C GLY A 9 14.79 8.04 -4.36
N SER A 10 13.96 9.07 -4.16
CA SER A 10 13.48 9.47 -2.84
C SER A 10 12.15 8.81 -2.47
N SER A 11 11.66 7.91 -3.33
CA SER A 11 10.38 7.23 -3.12
C SER A 11 10.60 5.77 -2.74
N VAL A 12 9.61 5.22 -2.05
CA VAL A 12 9.58 3.79 -1.71
C VAL A 12 8.42 3.18 -2.48
N LYS A 13 8.72 2.24 -3.36
CA LYS A 13 7.69 1.49 -4.09
C LYS A 13 7.32 0.27 -3.28
N VAL A 14 6.05 0.13 -2.97
CA VAL A 14 5.51 -1.00 -2.22
C VAL A 14 4.59 -1.77 -3.14
N MET A 15 4.97 -2.99 -3.48
CA MET A 15 4.17 -3.85 -4.35
C MET A 15 3.38 -4.83 -3.50
N ILE A 16 2.08 -4.85 -3.69
CA ILE A 16 1.18 -5.80 -3.02
C ILE A 16 0.91 -6.94 -3.98
N ILE A 17 1.21 -8.16 -3.54
CA ILE A 17 1.08 -9.35 -4.36
C ILE A 17 0.00 -10.25 -3.76
N GLY A 18 -0.95 -10.65 -4.58
CA GLY A 18 -1.99 -11.57 -4.18
C GLY A 18 -3.25 -10.86 -3.72
N ARG A 19 -3.78 -11.26 -2.58
CA ARG A 19 -5.10 -10.84 -2.11
C ARG A 19 -4.98 -9.98 -0.85
N LEU A 20 -5.59 -8.80 -0.88
CA LEU A 20 -5.66 -7.94 0.29
C LEU A 20 -7.09 -7.99 0.84
N THR A 21 -7.26 -8.80 1.86
CA THR A 21 -8.57 -9.09 2.45
C THR A 21 -8.55 -8.84 3.95
N ALA A 22 -9.69 -9.06 4.60
CA ALA A 22 -9.82 -8.89 6.04
C ALA A 22 -8.76 -9.67 6.82
N ASP A 23 -8.34 -10.82 6.30
CA ASP A 23 -7.35 -11.69 6.96
C ASP A 23 -5.99 -11.02 7.13
N CYS A 24 -5.64 -10.12 6.21
CA CYS A 24 -4.30 -9.51 6.20
C CYS A 24 -4.34 -7.98 6.20
N ALA A 25 -5.51 -7.38 6.36
CA ALA A 25 -5.63 -5.92 6.35
C ALA A 25 -4.81 -5.27 7.44
N ASP A 26 -4.79 -5.84 8.65
CA ASP A 26 -4.02 -5.29 9.76
C ASP A 26 -2.52 -5.42 9.51
N GLN A 27 -2.09 -6.53 8.92
CA GLN A 27 -0.70 -6.74 8.54
C GLN A 27 -0.24 -5.66 7.55
N PHE A 28 -1.08 -5.36 6.57
CA PHE A 28 -0.78 -4.32 5.59
C PHE A 28 -0.67 -2.95 6.26
N LYS A 29 -1.62 -2.60 7.14
CA LYS A 29 -1.59 -1.32 7.84
C LYS A 29 -0.32 -1.18 8.68
N GLN A 30 0.02 -2.23 9.42
CA GLN A 30 1.21 -2.21 10.27
C GLN A 30 2.47 -2.05 9.44
N TYR A 31 2.57 -2.78 8.33
CA TYR A 31 3.71 -2.66 7.43
C TYR A 31 3.89 -1.21 6.96
N MET A 32 2.80 -0.58 6.53
CA MET A 32 2.89 0.78 6.00
C MET A 32 3.21 1.80 7.10
N GLN A 33 2.72 1.60 8.31
CA GLN A 33 3.06 2.47 9.43
C GLN A 33 4.54 2.37 9.76
N GLU A 34 5.11 1.18 9.71
CA GLU A 34 6.54 0.99 9.92
C GLU A 34 7.35 1.60 8.79
N ALA A 35 6.83 1.52 7.57
CA ALA A 35 7.50 2.10 6.41
C ALA A 35 7.60 3.63 6.50
N LEU A 36 6.65 4.27 7.18
CA LEU A 36 6.69 5.72 7.40
C LEU A 36 7.94 6.18 8.16
N ALA A 37 8.54 5.29 8.94
CA ALA A 37 9.80 5.60 9.63
C ALA A 37 10.99 5.66 8.66
N ARG A 38 10.84 5.11 7.46
CA ARG A 38 11.91 5.01 6.46
C ARG A 38 11.76 6.00 5.31
N GLY A 39 10.62 6.66 5.20
CA GLY A 39 10.39 7.60 4.11
C GLY A 39 9.01 8.21 4.18
N ARG A 40 8.74 9.15 3.28
CA ARG A 40 7.47 9.87 3.24
C ARG A 40 6.78 9.82 1.89
N ARG A 41 7.50 9.38 0.85
CA ARG A 41 6.93 9.28 -0.49
C ARG A 41 6.82 7.83 -0.86
N PHE A 42 5.61 7.40 -1.18
CA PHE A 42 5.33 6.00 -1.46
C PHE A 42 4.61 5.86 -2.78
N VAL A 43 4.94 4.80 -3.49
CA VAL A 43 4.20 4.37 -4.67
C VAL A 43 3.65 2.99 -4.34
N LEU A 44 2.33 2.86 -4.30
CA LEU A 44 1.69 1.58 -4.04
C LEU A 44 1.40 0.94 -5.40
N ASP A 45 2.14 -0.11 -5.71
CA ASP A 45 2.03 -0.81 -6.99
C ASP A 45 1.08 -2.00 -6.84
N LEU A 46 -0.03 -1.94 -7.56
CA LEU A 46 -1.07 -2.95 -7.50
C LEU A 46 -1.10 -3.87 -8.71
N SER A 47 -0.04 -3.87 -9.52
CA SER A 47 0.01 -4.67 -10.74
C SER A 47 -0.10 -6.17 -10.49
N GLU A 48 0.34 -6.63 -9.31
CA GLU A 48 0.28 -8.05 -8.93
C GLU A 48 -0.82 -8.34 -7.93
N MET A 49 -1.71 -7.39 -7.68
CA MET A 49 -2.85 -7.62 -6.80
C MET A 49 -3.93 -8.38 -7.55
N GLU A 50 -4.35 -9.52 -7.00
CA GLU A 50 -5.37 -10.37 -7.60
C GLU A 50 -6.78 -9.99 -7.16
N TYR A 51 -6.91 -9.50 -5.92
CA TYR A 51 -8.22 -9.25 -5.35
C TYR A 51 -8.10 -8.36 -4.11
N VAL A 52 -9.08 -7.51 -3.91
CA VAL A 52 -9.21 -6.70 -2.69
C VAL A 52 -10.67 -6.70 -2.27
N ASP A 53 -10.94 -6.97 -0.98
CA ASP A 53 -12.30 -6.87 -0.45
C ASP A 53 -12.52 -5.48 0.18
N SER A 54 -13.72 -5.25 0.71
CA SER A 54 -14.04 -3.94 1.30
C SER A 54 -13.16 -3.60 2.50
N THR A 55 -12.77 -4.59 3.29
CA THR A 55 -11.87 -4.36 4.43
C THR A 55 -10.47 -4.02 3.96
N GLY A 56 -9.98 -4.68 2.92
CA GLY A 56 -8.70 -4.36 2.31
C GLY A 56 -8.69 -2.97 1.70
N LEU A 57 -9.76 -2.61 1.02
CA LEU A 57 -9.89 -1.26 0.45
C LEU A 57 -9.91 -0.20 1.55
N GLY A 58 -10.63 -0.46 2.65
CA GLY A 58 -10.63 0.43 3.80
C GLY A 58 -9.25 0.59 4.42
N ALA A 59 -8.45 -0.49 4.43
CA ALA A 59 -7.09 -0.44 4.92
C ALA A 59 -6.22 0.46 4.04
N MET A 60 -6.42 0.42 2.72
CA MET A 60 -5.69 1.30 1.81
C MET A 60 -6.03 2.76 2.06
N VAL A 61 -7.31 3.07 2.26
CA VAL A 61 -7.75 4.43 2.57
C VAL A 61 -7.17 4.89 3.91
N PHE A 62 -7.18 4.01 4.90
CA PHE A 62 -6.60 4.31 6.22
C PHE A 62 -5.12 4.69 6.09
N VAL A 63 -4.37 3.90 5.33
CA VAL A 63 -2.93 4.12 5.12
C VAL A 63 -2.70 5.45 4.39
N LEU A 64 -3.52 5.75 3.38
CA LEU A 64 -3.43 7.00 2.64
C LEU A 64 -3.58 8.20 3.58
N GLN A 65 -4.57 8.12 4.48
CA GLN A 65 -4.80 9.20 5.44
C GLN A 65 -3.63 9.35 6.42
N ARG A 66 -3.08 8.23 6.90
CA ARG A 66 -1.95 8.28 7.84
C ARG A 66 -0.71 8.88 7.20
N ILE A 67 -0.43 8.52 5.95
CA ILE A 67 0.71 9.07 5.24
C ILE A 67 0.52 10.57 5.01
N SER A 68 -0.68 10.97 4.63
CA SER A 68 -1.00 12.38 4.40
C SER A 68 -0.84 13.19 5.69
N GLU A 69 -1.32 12.67 6.82
CA GLU A 69 -1.20 13.32 8.12
C GLU A 69 0.25 13.47 8.56
N ALA A 70 1.10 12.55 8.16
CA ALA A 70 2.52 12.59 8.48
C ALA A 70 3.31 13.52 7.53
N GLY A 71 2.63 14.20 6.62
CA GLY A 71 3.27 15.08 5.66
C GLY A 71 3.88 14.34 4.48
N GLY A 72 3.47 13.09 4.27
CA GLY A 72 3.95 12.28 3.17
C GLY A 72 3.01 12.26 1.99
N GLU A 73 3.33 11.42 1.02
CA GLU A 73 2.60 11.31 -0.22
C GLU A 73 2.50 9.84 -0.62
N LEU A 74 1.32 9.42 -1.06
CA LEU A 74 1.11 8.07 -1.58
C LEU A 74 0.47 8.18 -2.95
N LYS A 75 1.12 7.55 -3.94
CA LYS A 75 0.56 7.42 -5.28
C LYS A 75 0.24 5.97 -5.53
N ILE A 76 -0.87 5.72 -6.19
CA ILE A 76 -1.26 4.38 -6.59
C ILE A 76 -0.92 4.19 -8.05
N ALA A 77 -0.15 3.15 -8.34
CA ALA A 77 0.30 2.85 -9.69
C ALA A 77 -0.18 1.48 -10.13
N SER A 78 -0.29 1.30 -11.43
CA SER A 78 -0.64 0.03 -12.07
C SER A 78 -1.99 -0.51 -11.61
N LEU A 79 -2.95 0.41 -11.42
CA LEU A 79 -4.30 0.01 -11.08
C LEU A 79 -4.92 -0.65 -12.32
N GLN A 80 -5.03 -1.98 -12.29
CA GLN A 80 -5.73 -2.71 -13.34
C GLN A 80 -7.18 -2.87 -12.94
N ALA A 81 -8.01 -1.98 -13.47
CA ALA A 81 -9.44 -2.15 -13.32
C ALA A 81 -9.87 -3.24 -14.29
N LYS A 82 -10.01 -4.45 -13.80
CA LYS A 82 -10.66 -5.51 -14.56
C LYS A 82 -12.14 -5.47 -14.22
N PRO A 83 -12.98 -5.38 -15.24
CA PRO A 83 -14.42 -5.44 -15.00
C PRO A 83 -14.85 -6.79 -14.47
#